data_a117b5a12be0d9ead2f78808eea18997
#
_entry.id   a117b5a12be0d9ead2f78808eea18997
#
_cell.length_a   1.000
_cell.length_b   1.000
_cell.length_c   1.000
_cell.angle_alpha   90.00
_cell.angle_beta   90.00
_cell.angle_gamma   90.00
#
_symmetry.space_group_name_H-M   'P 1'
#
loop_
_entity.id
_entity.type
_entity.pdbx_description
1 polymer ?
#
loop_
_entity_poly.entity_id
_entity_poly.type
_entity_poly.pdbx_seq_one_letter_code
_entity_poly.pdbx_strand_id
1 'polypeptide(L)'
;MIGAAIVAIPVVGVAVLGAEAMLAARGPDLTQGEPYDLDDIVGADKDGRTEHMVWLGDSTVAGVGASEPDTALPRVYAAGRGHPVDLTVLAVSGARVSDVVDDQLPRFPEGDVDTVLISIGANDAVHLTRAGDFERRYRQVLDALPAGADVVMLGVPDIGSVPRFAQPLRYLAGVRGGTIDAVIDDLADAPGRTYVDIAGETGPAFRRDPGTLFASDDYHPSDAGYELWVSAVAEAVEASDDRS
;
A
#
# COMPACT_ATOMS: atom_id res chain seq x y z
N MET A 1 -35.10 -29.87 -18.42
CA MET A 1 -34.78 -28.44 -18.64
C MET A 1 -34.08 -27.76 -17.44
N ILE A 2 -33.80 -28.45 -16.34
CA ILE A 2 -33.14 -27.86 -15.14
C ILE A 2 -31.60 -27.84 -15.27
N GLY A 3 -31.00 -28.75 -16.08
CA GLY A 3 -29.53 -28.83 -16.19
C GLY A 3 -28.87 -27.71 -17.00
N ALA A 4 -29.57 -27.06 -17.92
CA ALA A 4 -29.02 -25.97 -18.74
C ALA A 4 -28.93 -24.61 -17.98
N ALA A 5 -29.82 -24.42 -16.99
CA ALA A 5 -29.85 -23.20 -16.18
C ALA A 5 -28.67 -23.13 -15.16
N ILE A 6 -28.23 -24.27 -14.66
CA ILE A 6 -27.16 -24.35 -13.62
C ILE A 6 -25.78 -24.05 -14.21
N VAL A 7 -25.56 -24.34 -15.49
CA VAL A 7 -24.28 -24.05 -16.17
C VAL A 7 -24.23 -22.61 -16.71
N ALA A 8 -25.38 -22.00 -17.02
CA ALA A 8 -25.44 -20.66 -17.57
C ALA A 8 -25.06 -19.55 -16.56
N ILE A 9 -25.44 -19.71 -15.28
CA ILE A 9 -25.17 -18.70 -14.24
C ILE A 9 -23.67 -18.48 -14.00
N PRO A 10 -22.81 -19.51 -13.78
CA PRO A 10 -21.38 -19.30 -13.60
C PRO A 10 -20.68 -18.76 -14.86
N VAL A 11 -21.13 -19.15 -16.07
CA VAL A 11 -20.54 -18.65 -17.32
C VAL A 11 -20.84 -17.17 -17.52
N VAL A 12 -22.05 -16.72 -17.23
CA VAL A 12 -22.43 -15.29 -17.29
C VAL A 12 -21.65 -14.51 -16.22
N GLY A 13 -21.50 -15.04 -15.01
CA GLY A 13 -20.71 -14.40 -13.94
C GLY A 13 -19.26 -14.20 -14.33
N VAL A 14 -18.60 -15.20 -14.90
CA VAL A 14 -17.22 -15.12 -15.39
C VAL A 14 -17.08 -14.10 -16.55
N ALA A 15 -18.05 -14.08 -17.47
CA ALA A 15 -18.04 -13.12 -18.58
C ALA A 15 -18.23 -11.68 -18.11
N VAL A 16 -19.08 -11.43 -17.11
CA VAL A 16 -19.27 -10.12 -16.50
C VAL A 16 -17.97 -9.66 -15.82
N LEU A 17 -17.37 -10.49 -14.97
CA LEU A 17 -16.11 -10.18 -14.30
C LEU A 17 -14.97 -9.90 -15.30
N GLY A 18 -14.89 -10.68 -16.38
CA GLY A 18 -13.90 -10.45 -17.43
C GLY A 18 -14.11 -9.14 -18.19
N ALA A 19 -15.37 -8.76 -18.44
CA ALA A 19 -15.70 -7.48 -19.06
C ALA A 19 -15.37 -6.29 -18.14
N GLU A 20 -15.69 -6.40 -16.84
CA GLU A 20 -15.37 -5.37 -15.85
C GLU A 20 -13.85 -5.20 -15.65
N ALA A 21 -13.09 -6.28 -15.60
CA ALA A 21 -11.62 -6.23 -15.54
C ALA A 21 -11.03 -5.55 -16.78
N MET A 22 -11.57 -5.85 -17.99
CA MET A 22 -11.16 -5.17 -19.22
C MET A 22 -11.53 -3.67 -19.24
N LEU A 23 -12.67 -3.29 -18.68
CA LEU A 23 -13.08 -1.89 -18.59
C LEU A 23 -12.21 -1.14 -17.58
N ALA A 24 -11.91 -1.74 -16.42
CA ALA A 24 -11.01 -1.19 -15.44
C ALA A 24 -9.59 -0.97 -16.02
N ALA A 25 -9.10 -1.90 -16.84
CA ALA A 25 -7.81 -1.79 -17.52
C ALA A 25 -7.73 -0.69 -18.59
N ARG A 26 -8.88 -0.15 -19.06
CA ARG A 26 -8.94 0.93 -20.05
C ARG A 26 -9.03 2.33 -19.45
N GLY A 27 -9.11 2.47 -18.13
CA GLY A 27 -9.10 3.76 -17.46
C GLY A 27 -7.75 4.49 -17.61
N PRO A 28 -7.66 5.77 -17.22
CA PRO A 28 -6.39 6.48 -17.17
C PRO A 28 -5.35 5.68 -16.42
N ASP A 29 -4.12 5.69 -16.89
CA ASP A 29 -3.00 4.94 -16.28
C ASP A 29 -1.91 5.92 -15.90
N LEU A 30 -1.88 6.30 -14.63
CA LEU A 30 -0.88 7.21 -14.07
C LEU A 30 0.48 6.54 -13.84
N THR A 31 0.55 5.20 -13.98
CA THR A 31 1.80 4.44 -13.79
C THR A 31 2.76 4.55 -14.98
N GLN A 32 2.31 5.13 -16.10
CA GLN A 32 3.11 5.29 -17.32
C GLN A 32 3.95 6.59 -17.35
N GLY A 33 3.85 7.41 -16.30
CA GLY A 33 4.72 8.58 -16.13
C GLY A 33 6.14 8.18 -15.74
N GLU A 34 7.09 9.12 -15.86
CA GLU A 34 8.42 8.95 -15.26
C GLU A 34 8.24 8.78 -13.74
N PRO A 35 8.84 7.74 -13.12
CA PRO A 35 8.77 7.58 -11.67
C PRO A 35 9.38 8.79 -10.96
N TYR A 36 8.78 9.18 -9.84
CA TYR A 36 9.40 10.19 -8.98
C TYR A 36 10.69 9.66 -8.37
N ASP A 37 11.70 10.50 -8.31
CA ASP A 37 12.84 10.32 -7.43
C ASP A 37 12.45 10.89 -6.07
N LEU A 38 12.18 10.01 -5.11
CA LEU A 38 11.70 10.37 -3.78
C LEU A 38 12.81 10.33 -2.72
N ASP A 39 13.99 9.80 -3.05
CA ASP A 39 15.14 9.74 -2.15
C ASP A 39 15.64 11.16 -1.88
N ASP A 40 15.80 11.54 -0.60
CA ASP A 40 16.28 12.85 -0.19
C ASP A 40 16.53 12.93 1.33
N ILE A 41 17.21 13.98 1.78
CA ILE A 41 17.22 14.37 3.18
C ILE A 41 16.09 15.37 3.43
N VAL A 42 14.95 14.86 3.88
CA VAL A 42 13.76 15.67 4.15
C VAL A 42 13.92 16.39 5.48
N GLY A 43 13.68 17.71 5.50
CA GLY A 43 13.80 18.53 6.70
C GLY A 43 15.27 18.71 7.17
N ALA A 44 16.22 18.86 6.25
CA ALA A 44 17.64 19.04 6.53
C ALA A 44 17.95 20.29 7.40
N ASP A 45 17.01 21.22 7.50
CA ASP A 45 17.07 22.43 8.33
C ASP A 45 16.56 22.24 9.76
N LYS A 46 16.00 21.06 10.08
CA LYS A 46 15.50 20.72 11.41
C LYS A 46 16.64 20.31 12.34
N ASP A 47 16.45 20.52 13.64
CA ASP A 47 17.38 20.07 14.66
C ASP A 47 17.20 18.56 14.96
N GLY A 48 18.26 17.91 15.44
CA GLY A 48 18.24 16.53 15.90
C GLY A 48 19.11 15.59 15.10
N ARG A 49 19.09 14.30 15.49
CA ARG A 49 19.76 13.23 14.73
C ARG A 49 18.94 12.93 13.48
N THR A 50 19.62 12.72 12.38
CA THR A 50 18.98 12.24 11.15
C THR A 50 18.45 10.81 11.35
N GLU A 51 17.18 10.59 11.10
CA GLU A 51 16.54 9.26 11.05
C GLU A 51 16.78 8.64 9.69
N HIS A 52 17.27 7.41 9.63
CA HIS A 52 17.39 6.65 8.38
C HIS A 52 16.11 5.84 8.17
N MET A 53 15.32 6.25 7.18
CA MET A 53 13.98 5.71 6.88
C MET A 53 13.95 5.06 5.51
N VAL A 54 13.48 3.81 5.45
CA VAL A 54 13.33 3.05 4.20
C VAL A 54 11.86 2.71 3.96
N TRP A 55 11.37 2.97 2.75
CA TRP A 55 10.05 2.53 2.30
C TRP A 55 10.16 1.43 1.26
N LEU A 56 9.42 0.34 1.50
CA LEU A 56 9.21 -0.78 0.56
C LEU A 56 7.75 -0.77 0.12
N GLY A 57 7.48 -1.03 -1.15
CA GLY A 57 6.09 -1.09 -1.56
C GLY A 57 5.82 -1.05 -3.05
N ASP A 58 4.59 -0.69 -3.36
CA ASP A 58 4.06 -0.64 -4.72
C ASP A 58 3.86 0.80 -5.24
N SER A 59 2.88 0.99 -6.13
CA SER A 59 2.58 2.29 -6.74
C SER A 59 2.22 3.39 -5.73
N THR A 60 1.63 3.05 -4.59
CA THR A 60 1.26 4.03 -3.56
C THR A 60 2.50 4.63 -2.89
N VAL A 61 3.49 3.81 -2.64
CA VAL A 61 4.80 4.24 -2.10
C VAL A 61 5.63 4.94 -3.16
N ALA A 62 5.53 4.52 -4.44
CA ALA A 62 6.17 5.20 -5.56
C ALA A 62 5.54 6.58 -5.90
N GLY A 63 4.49 6.98 -5.17
CA GLY A 63 3.84 8.28 -5.32
C GLY A 63 2.89 8.39 -6.50
N VAL A 64 2.41 7.27 -7.06
CA VAL A 64 1.41 7.32 -8.14
C VAL A 64 0.12 7.95 -7.62
N GLY A 65 -0.37 8.96 -8.32
CA GLY A 65 -1.53 9.75 -7.91
C GLY A 65 -1.21 11.05 -7.20
N ALA A 66 -0.01 11.20 -6.65
CA ALA A 66 0.50 12.47 -6.15
C ALA A 66 0.72 13.47 -7.30
N SER A 67 0.45 14.76 -7.06
CA SER A 67 0.61 15.80 -8.06
C SER A 67 2.07 16.22 -8.27
N GLU A 68 2.91 16.03 -7.26
CA GLU A 68 4.34 16.33 -7.27
C GLU A 68 5.08 15.42 -6.25
N PRO A 69 6.41 15.31 -6.31
CA PRO A 69 7.18 14.46 -5.39
C PRO A 69 6.91 14.75 -3.91
N ASP A 70 6.77 16.02 -3.53
CA ASP A 70 6.60 16.43 -2.15
C ASP A 70 5.20 16.13 -1.57
N THR A 71 4.22 15.76 -2.41
CA THR A 71 2.89 15.29 -2.00
C THR A 71 2.77 13.75 -1.99
N ALA A 72 3.83 13.02 -2.36
CA ALA A 72 3.87 11.57 -2.28
C ALA A 72 3.93 11.09 -0.83
N LEU A 73 3.27 9.95 -0.56
CA LEU A 73 3.14 9.35 0.78
C LEU A 73 4.44 9.34 1.60
N PRO A 74 5.59 8.83 1.09
CA PRO A 74 6.83 8.79 1.86
C PRO A 74 7.36 10.19 2.21
N ARG A 75 7.25 11.14 1.28
CA ARG A 75 7.74 12.51 1.46
C ARG A 75 6.90 13.28 2.46
N VAL A 76 5.57 13.19 2.37
CA VAL A 76 4.65 13.84 3.33
C VAL A 76 4.87 13.28 4.74
N TYR A 77 5.00 11.95 4.88
CA TYR A 77 5.26 11.33 6.17
C TYR A 77 6.62 11.78 6.76
N ALA A 78 7.69 11.74 5.97
CA ALA A 78 9.01 12.20 6.40
C ALA A 78 9.02 13.70 6.76
N ALA A 79 8.30 14.53 6.00
CA ALA A 79 8.18 15.97 6.30
C ALA A 79 7.44 16.24 7.62
N GLY A 80 6.54 15.35 8.05
CA GLY A 80 5.85 15.42 9.34
C GLY A 80 6.74 15.12 10.56
N ARG A 81 7.93 14.50 10.37
CA ARG A 81 8.86 14.19 11.47
C ARG A 81 9.47 15.46 12.08
N GLY A 82 9.71 15.43 13.38
CA GLY A 82 10.28 16.57 14.13
C GLY A 82 11.79 16.79 13.94
N HIS A 83 12.47 15.97 13.13
CA HIS A 83 13.90 15.91 12.90
C HIS A 83 14.20 15.61 11.42
N PRO A 84 15.46 15.72 10.96
CA PRO A 84 15.82 15.36 9.59
C PRO A 84 15.61 13.86 9.33
N VAL A 85 15.17 13.53 8.12
CA VAL A 85 14.97 12.15 7.66
C VAL A 85 15.79 11.92 6.39
N ASP A 86 16.71 10.96 6.44
CA ASP A 86 17.39 10.40 5.26
C ASP A 86 16.47 9.31 4.69
N LEU A 87 15.74 9.70 3.65
CA LEU A 87 14.65 8.91 3.06
C LEU A 87 15.15 8.11 1.87
N THR A 88 14.94 6.79 1.91
CA THR A 88 15.16 5.87 0.78
C THR A 88 13.85 5.19 0.39
N VAL A 89 13.48 5.24 -0.88
CA VAL A 89 12.24 4.65 -1.41
C VAL A 89 12.55 3.61 -2.48
N LEU A 90 12.32 2.34 -2.17
CA LEU A 90 12.60 1.21 -3.06
C LEU A 90 11.35 0.69 -3.81
N ALA A 91 10.26 1.44 -3.77
CA ALA A 91 8.98 1.05 -4.34
C ALA A 91 9.01 0.93 -5.86
N VAL A 92 8.18 0.02 -6.37
CA VAL A 92 7.97 -0.17 -7.81
C VAL A 92 6.47 -0.28 -8.09
N SER A 93 5.97 0.54 -9.02
CA SER A 93 4.56 0.51 -9.41
C SER A 93 4.15 -0.88 -9.90
N GLY A 94 3.01 -1.40 -9.41
CA GLY A 94 2.51 -2.73 -9.73
C GLY A 94 3.14 -3.88 -8.95
N ALA A 95 4.12 -3.60 -8.07
CA ALA A 95 4.81 -4.63 -7.30
C ALA A 95 3.85 -5.46 -6.44
N ARG A 96 4.13 -6.74 -6.33
CA ARG A 96 3.57 -7.68 -5.36
C ARG A 96 4.62 -8.01 -4.31
N VAL A 97 4.23 -8.70 -3.26
CA VAL A 97 5.16 -9.10 -2.19
C VAL A 97 6.36 -9.92 -2.72
N SER A 98 6.18 -10.69 -3.82
CA SER A 98 7.30 -11.38 -4.49
C SER A 98 8.35 -10.41 -5.01
N ASP A 99 7.90 -9.29 -5.59
CA ASP A 99 8.78 -8.30 -6.21
C ASP A 99 9.54 -7.48 -5.14
N VAL A 100 8.94 -7.32 -3.95
CA VAL A 100 9.68 -6.78 -2.79
C VAL A 100 10.86 -7.69 -2.44
N VAL A 101 10.64 -9.01 -2.36
CA VAL A 101 11.69 -9.98 -2.03
C VAL A 101 12.75 -10.05 -3.14
N ASP A 102 12.31 -10.11 -4.39
CA ASP A 102 13.20 -10.46 -5.51
C ASP A 102 13.92 -9.21 -6.09
N ASP A 103 13.32 -8.00 -5.99
CA ASP A 103 13.83 -6.78 -6.63
C ASP A 103 14.14 -5.62 -5.66
N GLN A 104 13.38 -5.45 -4.55
CA GLN A 104 13.58 -4.33 -3.63
C GLN A 104 14.61 -4.66 -2.54
N LEU A 105 14.47 -5.79 -1.87
CA LEU A 105 15.43 -6.22 -0.83
C LEU A 105 16.89 -6.28 -1.31
N PRO A 106 17.21 -6.72 -2.55
CA PRO A 106 18.59 -6.68 -3.04
C PRO A 106 19.19 -5.27 -3.15
N ARG A 107 18.35 -4.23 -3.13
CA ARG A 107 18.76 -2.82 -3.15
C ARG A 107 18.64 -2.14 -1.78
N PHE A 108 18.27 -2.90 -0.75
CA PHE A 108 18.15 -2.36 0.61
C PHE A 108 19.49 -1.76 1.05
N PRO A 109 19.50 -0.54 1.63
CA PRO A 109 20.74 0.15 1.99
C PRO A 109 21.54 -0.63 3.02
N GLU A 110 22.88 -0.59 2.88
CA GLU A 110 23.78 -1.11 3.89
C GLU A 110 23.91 -0.12 5.05
N GLY A 111 23.98 -0.61 6.28
CA GLY A 111 24.15 0.21 7.49
C GLY A 111 22.94 0.21 8.40
N ASP A 112 22.94 1.14 9.36
CA ASP A 112 21.86 1.24 10.34
C ASP A 112 20.64 1.91 9.69
N VAL A 113 19.50 1.26 9.80
CA VAL A 113 18.18 1.80 9.43
C VAL A 113 17.34 1.87 10.69
N ASP A 114 16.75 3.03 10.94
CA ASP A 114 15.94 3.26 12.14
C ASP A 114 14.51 2.78 11.94
N THR A 115 13.91 3.10 10.78
CA THR A 115 12.51 2.81 10.50
C THR A 115 12.33 2.22 9.10
N VAL A 116 11.58 1.13 8.99
CA VAL A 116 11.16 0.55 7.71
C VAL A 116 9.64 0.58 7.62
N LEU A 117 9.12 1.23 6.58
CA LEU A 117 7.68 1.22 6.30
C LEU A 117 7.39 0.35 5.07
N ILE A 118 6.35 -0.47 5.16
CA ILE A 118 5.97 -1.42 4.12
C ILE A 118 4.51 -1.22 3.74
N SER A 119 4.25 -0.85 2.48
CA SER A 119 2.89 -0.79 1.92
C SER A 119 2.82 -1.67 0.68
N ILE A 120 2.35 -2.91 0.86
CA ILE A 120 2.29 -3.93 -0.19
C ILE A 120 1.09 -4.87 0.05
N GLY A 121 0.51 -5.40 -1.00
CA GLY A 121 -0.56 -6.40 -0.91
C GLY A 121 -1.79 -6.08 -1.75
N ALA A 122 -2.01 -4.83 -2.13
CA ALA A 122 -3.13 -4.44 -2.99
C ALA A 122 -3.05 -5.17 -4.35
N ASN A 123 -1.87 -5.22 -4.97
CA ASN A 123 -1.63 -5.96 -6.21
C ASN A 123 -1.74 -7.47 -6.02
N ASP A 124 -1.32 -8.01 -4.87
CA ASP A 124 -1.51 -9.42 -4.53
C ASP A 124 -3.00 -9.80 -4.47
N ALA A 125 -3.83 -8.94 -3.86
CA ALA A 125 -5.25 -9.13 -3.79
C ALA A 125 -5.90 -9.15 -5.19
N VAL A 126 -5.57 -8.19 -6.05
CA VAL A 126 -6.11 -8.06 -7.42
C VAL A 126 -5.61 -9.19 -8.32
N HIS A 127 -4.36 -9.63 -8.20
CA HIS A 127 -3.78 -10.73 -8.96
C HIS A 127 -4.06 -12.11 -8.36
N LEU A 128 -4.91 -12.19 -7.34
CA LEU A 128 -5.35 -13.42 -6.70
C LEU A 128 -4.20 -14.27 -6.10
N THR A 129 -3.15 -13.63 -5.61
CA THR A 129 -2.08 -14.31 -4.85
C THR A 129 -2.72 -15.06 -3.68
N ARG A 130 -2.36 -16.32 -3.47
CA ARG A 130 -2.90 -17.09 -2.35
C ARG A 130 -2.38 -16.53 -1.02
N ALA A 131 -3.24 -16.42 -0.01
CA ALA A 131 -2.87 -15.85 1.30
C ALA A 131 -1.63 -16.54 1.92
N GLY A 132 -1.53 -17.87 1.86
CA GLY A 132 -0.35 -18.57 2.37
C GLY A 132 0.93 -18.37 1.55
N ASP A 133 0.82 -18.05 0.25
CA ASP A 133 1.98 -17.67 -0.57
C ASP A 133 2.42 -16.25 -0.24
N PHE A 134 1.45 -15.32 -0.06
CA PHE A 134 1.68 -13.97 0.40
C PHE A 134 2.37 -13.96 1.78
N GLU A 135 1.79 -14.66 2.76
CA GLU A 135 2.34 -14.77 4.11
C GLU A 135 3.81 -15.25 4.10
N ARG A 136 4.09 -16.31 3.35
CA ARG A 136 5.44 -16.85 3.26
C ARG A 136 6.44 -15.84 2.68
N ARG A 137 6.05 -15.09 1.64
CA ARG A 137 6.90 -14.06 1.05
C ARG A 137 7.03 -12.83 1.96
N TYR A 138 5.95 -12.43 2.61
CA TYR A 138 6.00 -11.31 3.55
C TYR A 138 6.93 -11.62 4.76
N ARG A 139 6.90 -12.86 5.27
CA ARG A 139 7.87 -13.32 6.28
C ARG A 139 9.31 -13.21 5.78
N GLN A 140 9.58 -13.55 4.52
CA GLN A 140 10.92 -13.37 3.93
C GLN A 140 11.35 -11.89 3.91
N VAL A 141 10.39 -10.97 3.65
CA VAL A 141 10.68 -9.53 3.77
C VAL A 141 11.08 -9.21 5.21
N LEU A 142 10.24 -9.56 6.17
CA LEU A 142 10.48 -9.25 7.60
C LEU A 142 11.78 -9.87 8.13
N ASP A 143 12.11 -11.09 7.73
CA ASP A 143 13.32 -11.81 8.15
C ASP A 143 14.60 -11.19 7.57
N ALA A 144 14.50 -10.42 6.49
CA ALA A 144 15.63 -9.75 5.84
C ALA A 144 15.90 -8.35 6.41
N LEU A 145 14.97 -7.78 7.19
CA LEU A 145 15.13 -6.44 7.75
C LEU A 145 16.14 -6.41 8.93
N PRO A 146 16.79 -5.26 9.18
CA PRO A 146 17.67 -5.10 10.34
C PRO A 146 16.91 -5.34 11.65
N ALA A 147 17.48 -6.12 12.56
CA ALA A 147 16.83 -6.53 13.82
C ALA A 147 16.54 -5.36 14.81
N GLY A 148 17.14 -4.19 14.58
CA GLY A 148 16.97 -3.00 15.42
C GLY A 148 16.07 -1.93 14.80
N ALA A 149 15.54 -2.15 13.61
CA ALA A 149 14.65 -1.20 12.95
C ALA A 149 13.21 -1.36 13.46
N ASP A 150 12.53 -0.24 13.66
CA ASP A 150 11.08 -0.22 13.85
C ASP A 150 10.39 -0.49 12.52
N VAL A 151 9.47 -1.45 12.49
CA VAL A 151 8.79 -1.87 11.27
C VAL A 151 7.32 -1.45 11.31
N VAL A 152 6.93 -0.56 10.40
CA VAL A 152 5.55 -0.09 10.24
C VAL A 152 4.93 -0.76 9.03
N MET A 153 3.89 -1.54 9.25
CA MET A 153 3.24 -2.38 8.25
C MET A 153 1.87 -1.79 7.90
N LEU A 154 1.77 -1.14 6.74
CA LEU A 154 0.50 -0.59 6.28
C LEU A 154 -0.38 -1.73 5.74
N GLY A 155 -1.58 -1.83 6.29
CA GLY A 155 -2.60 -2.75 5.82
C GLY A 155 -3.06 -2.44 4.40
N VAL A 156 -3.69 -3.40 3.75
CA VAL A 156 -4.24 -3.23 2.40
C VAL A 156 -5.39 -2.23 2.47
N PRO A 157 -5.39 -1.18 1.63
CA PRO A 157 -6.49 -0.21 1.63
C PRO A 157 -7.82 -0.86 1.24
N ASP A 158 -8.94 -0.17 1.51
CA ASP A 158 -10.26 -0.64 1.11
C ASP A 158 -10.43 -0.64 -0.42
N ILE A 159 -9.97 -1.71 -1.07
CA ILE A 159 -10.11 -1.90 -2.52
C ILE A 159 -11.59 -1.90 -2.94
N GLY A 160 -12.50 -2.25 -2.02
CA GLY A 160 -13.95 -2.15 -2.22
C GLY A 160 -14.49 -0.72 -2.35
N SER A 161 -13.69 0.30 -2.01
CA SER A 161 -14.05 1.71 -2.22
C SER A 161 -13.63 2.26 -3.58
N VAL A 162 -12.74 1.58 -4.31
CA VAL A 162 -12.12 2.06 -5.56
C VAL A 162 -13.17 2.30 -6.66
N PRO A 163 -13.33 3.54 -7.16
CA PRO A 163 -14.38 3.86 -8.15
C PRO A 163 -14.17 3.18 -9.50
N ARG A 164 -12.92 2.97 -9.89
CA ARG A 164 -12.52 2.32 -11.16
C ARG A 164 -13.12 0.92 -11.35
N PHE A 165 -13.46 0.23 -10.25
CA PHE A 165 -14.06 -1.09 -10.31
C PHE A 165 -15.58 -1.02 -10.28
N ALA A 166 -16.26 -1.69 -11.23
CA ALA A 166 -17.70 -1.89 -11.19
C ALA A 166 -18.09 -3.07 -10.29
N GLN A 167 -19.38 -3.25 -10.02
CA GLN A 167 -19.89 -4.44 -9.33
C GLN A 167 -20.14 -5.57 -10.34
N PRO A 168 -19.80 -6.83 -10.03
CA PRO A 168 -19.38 -7.37 -8.74
C PRO A 168 -17.85 -7.37 -8.48
N LEU A 169 -17.02 -6.94 -9.45
CA LEU A 169 -15.56 -6.95 -9.32
C LEU A 169 -15.10 -6.17 -8.07
N ARG A 170 -15.67 -4.99 -7.82
CA ARG A 170 -15.39 -4.15 -6.65
C ARG A 170 -15.58 -4.91 -5.34
N TYR A 171 -16.69 -5.60 -5.19
CA TYR A 171 -16.97 -6.40 -3.99
C TYR A 171 -15.95 -7.53 -3.80
N LEU A 172 -15.64 -8.26 -4.87
CA LEU A 172 -14.67 -9.36 -4.82
C LEU A 172 -13.26 -8.88 -4.50
N ALA A 173 -12.85 -7.75 -5.09
CA ALA A 173 -11.57 -7.12 -4.81
C ALA A 173 -11.48 -6.68 -3.34
N GLY A 174 -12.54 -6.09 -2.78
CA GLY A 174 -12.60 -5.76 -1.36
C GLY A 174 -12.47 -6.97 -0.44
N VAL A 175 -13.20 -8.07 -0.71
CA VAL A 175 -13.08 -9.33 0.05
C VAL A 175 -11.66 -9.89 -0.03
N ARG A 176 -11.04 -9.83 -1.20
CA ARG A 176 -9.65 -10.29 -1.38
C ARG A 176 -8.66 -9.39 -0.64
N GLY A 177 -8.85 -8.06 -0.72
CA GLY A 177 -8.07 -7.08 0.04
C GLY A 177 -8.07 -7.42 1.53
N GLY A 178 -9.24 -7.57 2.14
CA GLY A 178 -9.37 -7.95 3.55
C GLY A 178 -8.74 -9.31 3.90
N THR A 179 -8.67 -10.26 2.94
CA THR A 179 -7.98 -11.54 3.16
C THR A 179 -6.46 -11.39 3.23
N ILE A 180 -5.87 -10.53 2.40
CA ILE A 180 -4.42 -10.23 2.41
C ILE A 180 -4.09 -9.35 3.62
N ASP A 181 -4.95 -8.39 3.91
CA ASP A 181 -4.82 -7.48 5.05
C ASP A 181 -4.74 -8.22 6.39
N ALA A 182 -5.63 -9.18 6.62
CA ALA A 182 -5.61 -10.02 7.82
C ALA A 182 -4.27 -10.77 8.01
N VAL A 183 -3.56 -11.10 6.93
CA VAL A 183 -2.21 -11.69 7.03
C VAL A 183 -1.20 -10.67 7.50
N ILE A 184 -1.29 -9.41 7.06
CA ILE A 184 -0.38 -8.34 7.49
C ILE A 184 -0.59 -8.06 8.98
N ASP A 185 -1.85 -7.94 9.42
CA ASP A 185 -2.22 -7.74 10.81
C ASP A 185 -1.67 -8.87 11.71
N ASP A 186 -1.93 -10.14 11.34
CA ASP A 186 -1.41 -11.30 12.07
C ASP A 186 0.14 -11.31 12.16
N LEU A 187 0.82 -10.85 11.12
CA LEU A 187 2.29 -10.78 11.08
C LEU A 187 2.87 -9.62 11.91
N ALA A 188 2.07 -8.61 12.17
CA ALA A 188 2.48 -7.47 12.99
C ALA A 188 2.39 -7.76 14.50
N ASP A 189 1.76 -8.86 14.92
CA ASP A 189 1.70 -9.27 16.34
C ASP A 189 3.07 -9.80 16.83
N ALA A 190 4.08 -8.92 16.76
CA ALA A 190 5.44 -9.19 17.23
C ALA A 190 6.12 -7.87 17.71
N PRO A 191 7.03 -7.93 18.68
CA PRO A 191 7.75 -6.75 19.15
C PRO A 191 8.48 -6.00 18.03
N GLY A 192 8.48 -4.67 18.07
CA GLY A 192 9.11 -3.81 17.06
C GLY A 192 8.34 -3.71 15.75
N ARG A 193 7.06 -4.13 15.74
CA ARG A 193 6.17 -4.02 14.59
C ARG A 193 4.91 -3.24 14.96
N THR A 194 4.51 -2.36 14.04
CA THR A 194 3.28 -1.57 14.15
C THR A 194 2.41 -1.84 12.94
N TYR A 195 1.18 -2.33 13.15
CA TYR A 195 0.17 -2.43 12.12
C TYR A 195 -0.60 -1.12 11.99
N VAL A 196 -0.88 -0.71 10.76
CA VAL A 196 -1.71 0.46 10.44
C VAL A 196 -2.93 0.00 9.65
N ASP A 197 -4.12 0.06 10.23
CA ASP A 197 -5.39 -0.30 9.57
C ASP A 197 -5.82 0.78 8.57
N ILE A 198 -5.14 0.83 7.42
CA ILE A 198 -5.45 1.81 6.35
C ILE A 198 -6.91 1.68 5.88
N ALA A 199 -7.42 0.46 5.75
CA ALA A 199 -8.81 0.23 5.30
C ALA A 199 -9.83 0.72 6.32
N GLY A 200 -9.64 0.44 7.60
CA GLY A 200 -10.55 0.84 8.67
C GLY A 200 -10.55 2.34 8.90
N GLU A 201 -9.36 2.93 9.04
CA GLU A 201 -9.20 4.34 9.38
C GLU A 201 -9.59 5.28 8.22
N THR A 202 -9.23 4.93 6.99
CA THR A 202 -9.39 5.85 5.85
C THR A 202 -10.53 5.45 4.90
N GLY A 203 -10.85 4.17 4.78
CA GLY A 203 -11.86 3.66 3.85
C GLY A 203 -13.23 4.32 3.95
N PRO A 204 -13.79 4.63 5.14
CA PRO A 204 -15.04 5.37 5.26
C PRO A 204 -15.01 6.76 4.61
N ALA A 205 -13.87 7.46 4.65
CA ALA A 205 -13.69 8.76 4.00
C ALA A 205 -13.61 8.60 2.48
N PHE A 206 -12.81 7.65 1.97
CA PHE A 206 -12.71 7.35 0.55
C PHE A 206 -14.07 6.96 -0.07
N ARG A 207 -14.90 6.20 0.66
CA ARG A 207 -16.28 5.89 0.22
C ARG A 207 -17.19 7.11 0.18
N ARG A 208 -16.99 8.08 1.09
CA ARG A 208 -17.84 9.25 1.22
C ARG A 208 -17.51 10.33 0.21
N ASP A 209 -16.22 10.53 -0.07
CA ASP A 209 -15.72 11.58 -0.96
C ASP A 209 -14.67 11.04 -1.95
N PRO A 210 -15.05 10.11 -2.84
CA PRO A 210 -14.11 9.52 -3.78
C PRO A 210 -13.54 10.54 -4.78
N GLY A 211 -14.31 11.59 -5.13
CA GLY A 211 -13.87 12.59 -6.09
C GLY A 211 -12.74 13.50 -5.59
N THR A 212 -12.57 13.64 -4.28
CA THR A 212 -11.46 14.38 -3.67
C THR A 212 -10.29 13.47 -3.34
N LEU A 213 -10.55 12.26 -2.86
CA LEU A 213 -9.52 11.39 -2.25
C LEU A 213 -8.86 10.43 -3.24
N PHE A 214 -9.48 10.15 -4.40
CA PHE A 214 -8.82 9.44 -5.49
C PHE A 214 -8.25 10.41 -6.52
N ALA A 215 -7.14 10.03 -7.13
CA ALA A 215 -6.54 10.73 -8.26
C ALA A 215 -7.38 10.58 -9.54
N SER A 216 -6.95 11.22 -10.63
CA SER A 216 -7.70 11.26 -11.89
C SER A 216 -7.89 9.89 -12.57
N ASP A 217 -7.23 8.86 -12.08
CA ASP A 217 -7.39 7.49 -12.56
C ASP A 217 -8.46 6.69 -11.80
N ASP A 218 -9.14 7.30 -10.82
CA ASP A 218 -10.15 6.67 -9.98
C ASP A 218 -9.65 5.39 -9.25
N TYR A 219 -8.34 5.29 -9.03
CA TYR A 219 -7.70 4.10 -8.46
C TYR A 219 -6.70 4.43 -7.34
N HIS A 220 -5.72 5.30 -7.60
CA HIS A 220 -4.72 5.70 -6.64
C HIS A 220 -5.21 6.85 -5.76
N PRO A 221 -4.70 6.99 -4.53
CA PRO A 221 -4.98 8.17 -3.72
C PRO A 221 -4.51 9.45 -4.41
N SER A 222 -5.25 10.53 -4.24
CA SER A 222 -4.81 11.90 -4.55
C SER A 222 -3.89 12.43 -3.44
N ASP A 223 -3.40 13.66 -3.57
CA ASP A 223 -2.66 14.35 -2.50
C ASP A 223 -3.46 14.33 -1.18
N ALA A 224 -4.75 14.68 -1.22
CA ALA A 224 -5.63 14.65 -0.05
C ALA A 224 -5.83 13.22 0.49
N GLY A 225 -5.83 12.22 -0.39
CA GLY A 225 -5.88 10.81 -0.01
C GLY A 225 -4.60 10.38 0.71
N TYR A 226 -3.44 10.81 0.25
CA TYR A 226 -2.15 10.54 0.90
C TYR A 226 -2.00 11.25 2.23
N GLU A 227 -2.45 12.50 2.36
CA GLU A 227 -2.49 13.22 3.65
C GLU A 227 -3.30 12.44 4.70
N LEU A 228 -4.45 11.86 4.29
CA LEU A 228 -5.27 11.05 5.17
C LEU A 228 -4.55 9.75 5.59
N TRP A 229 -3.83 9.09 4.68
CA TRP A 229 -3.03 7.91 5.01
C TRP A 229 -1.87 8.25 5.95
N VAL A 230 -1.18 9.37 5.71
CA VAL A 230 -0.10 9.86 6.60
C VAL A 230 -0.63 10.07 8.02
N SER A 231 -1.82 10.66 8.17
CA SER A 231 -2.45 10.85 9.49
C SER A 231 -2.67 9.51 10.20
N ALA A 232 -3.21 8.50 9.48
CA ALA A 232 -3.43 7.17 10.05
C ALA A 232 -2.10 6.48 10.44
N VAL A 233 -1.04 6.64 9.63
CA VAL A 233 0.30 6.09 9.95
C VAL A 233 0.86 6.76 11.20
N ALA A 234 0.80 8.11 11.27
CA ALA A 234 1.33 8.85 12.41
C ALA A 234 0.61 8.47 13.72
N GLU A 235 -0.73 8.42 13.71
CA GLU A 235 -1.54 8.02 14.86
C GLU A 235 -1.22 6.59 15.35
N ALA A 236 -1.04 5.64 14.42
CA ALA A 236 -0.72 4.26 14.78
C ALA A 236 0.68 4.13 15.40
N VAL A 237 1.67 4.87 14.88
CA VAL A 237 3.05 4.88 15.41
C VAL A 237 3.07 5.52 16.78
N GLU A 238 2.46 6.69 17.00
CA GLU A 238 2.35 7.34 18.29
C GLU A 238 1.69 6.42 19.33
N ALA A 239 0.59 5.75 18.97
CA ALA A 239 -0.09 4.80 19.85
C ALA A 239 0.76 3.55 20.16
N SER A 240 1.70 3.17 19.30
CA SER A 240 2.65 2.07 19.55
C SER A 240 3.74 2.48 20.55
N ASP A 241 4.28 3.68 20.39
CA ASP A 241 5.33 4.23 21.27
C ASP A 241 4.84 4.37 22.72
N ASP A 242 3.58 4.79 22.91
CA ASP A 242 2.95 4.92 24.25
C ASP A 242 2.76 3.56 24.96
N ARG A 243 2.84 2.43 24.24
CA ARG A 243 2.67 1.06 24.79
C ARG A 243 3.98 0.34 25.08
N SER A 244 5.11 0.86 24.59
CA SER A 244 6.46 0.29 24.73
C SER A 244 7.17 0.78 25.98
#